data_e7e23c82d14e7e807b668989d3234703
#
_entry.id   e7e23c82d14e7e807b668989d3234703
#
_cell.length_a   1.000
_cell.length_b   1.000
_cell.length_c   1.000
_cell.angle_alpha   90.00
_cell.angle_beta   90.00
_cell.angle_gamma   90.00
#
_symmetry.space_group_name_H-M   'P 1'
#
loop_
_entity.id
_entity.type
_entity.pdbx_description
1 polymer ?
#
loop_
_entity_poly.entity_id
_entity_poly.type
_entity_poly.pdbx_seq_one_letter_code
_entity_poly.pdbx_strand_id
1 'polypeptide(L)'
;MNVEIISSKLQGTIDAVTSKSYTHRALIILSLLNNCGKIINPSICEDTITTMKYLNAMGVKTIIENNVITVSKQSELINPSFFPYNDNSCTSIRLLLPIVTELFTEANFLISEKLFERLTNTNLESYFDYQFSSLENNKIMLNVQKKAQLPYLKLEKTSQYASGFLLLSVLKNSKFNFDSITLPSYLLMTIDYLEKVGITFDIIKAENTTQVNTYNYNLINYYNFNVEGDYSLMAN
;
A
#
# COMPACT_ATOMS: atom_id res chain seq x y z
N MET A 1 -22.23 23.58 15.68
CA MET A 1 -21.43 24.73 15.18
C MET A 1 -22.02 25.09 13.82
N ASN A 2 -22.62 26.26 13.68
CA ASN A 2 -23.13 26.72 12.39
C ASN A 2 -21.98 27.46 11.70
N VAL A 3 -21.64 27.05 10.48
CA VAL A 3 -20.63 27.72 9.65
C VAL A 3 -21.37 28.49 8.55
N GLU A 4 -21.17 29.78 8.47
CA GLU A 4 -21.68 30.62 7.39
C GLU A 4 -20.57 30.84 6.38
N ILE A 5 -20.82 30.48 5.12
CA ILE A 5 -19.87 30.67 4.02
C ILE A 5 -20.28 31.93 3.25
N ILE A 6 -19.46 32.95 3.32
CA ILE A 6 -19.65 34.20 2.59
C ILE A 6 -18.92 34.06 1.24
N SER A 7 -19.63 34.31 0.14
CA SER A 7 -19.05 34.32 -1.20
C SER A 7 -17.93 35.38 -1.30
N SER A 8 -16.71 34.91 -1.63
CA SER A 8 -15.55 35.79 -1.85
C SER A 8 -14.81 35.40 -3.15
N LYS A 9 -14.15 36.36 -3.76
CA LYS A 9 -13.24 36.09 -4.89
C LYS A 9 -11.90 35.65 -4.31
N LEU A 10 -11.56 34.38 -4.56
CA LEU A 10 -10.24 33.86 -4.23
C LEU A 10 -9.27 34.18 -5.39
N GLN A 11 -8.13 34.76 -5.07
CA GLN A 11 -7.01 35.00 -6.00
C GLN A 11 -5.73 34.58 -5.30
N GLY A 12 -4.89 33.81 -6.00
CA GLY A 12 -3.60 33.34 -5.52
C GLY A 12 -3.24 31.98 -6.05
N THR A 13 -2.04 31.53 -5.72
CA THR A 13 -1.52 30.20 -6.01
C THR A 13 -1.28 29.50 -4.68
N ILE A 14 -1.69 28.25 -4.57
CA ILE A 14 -1.37 27.40 -3.43
C ILE A 14 -0.63 26.15 -3.93
N ASP A 15 0.33 25.67 -3.16
CA ASP A 15 0.97 24.41 -3.44
C ASP A 15 0.02 23.25 -3.09
N ALA A 16 -0.07 22.27 -3.99
CA ALA A 16 -0.86 21.08 -3.74
C ALA A 16 -0.27 20.25 -2.59
N VAL A 17 -1.12 19.77 -1.69
CA VAL A 17 -0.71 18.79 -0.70
C VAL A 17 -0.23 17.54 -1.41
N THR A 18 0.90 16.99 -1.00
CA THR A 18 1.48 15.79 -1.60
C THR A 18 0.65 14.54 -1.34
N SER A 19 0.62 13.62 -2.31
CA SER A 19 -0.25 12.45 -2.26
C SER A 19 0.21 11.40 -1.25
N LYS A 20 -0.64 11.16 -0.25
CA LYS A 20 -0.49 10.06 0.70
C LYS A 20 -0.44 8.70 -0.01
N SER A 21 -1.32 8.51 -0.99
CA SER A 21 -1.45 7.25 -1.73
C SER A 21 -0.22 6.89 -2.54
N TYR A 22 0.43 7.86 -3.15
CA TYR A 22 1.72 7.67 -3.82
C TYR A 22 2.85 7.42 -2.83
N THR A 23 2.87 8.12 -1.70
CA THR A 23 3.90 7.94 -0.66
C THR A 23 3.91 6.51 -0.10
N HIS A 24 2.74 5.92 0.20
CA HIS A 24 2.64 4.52 0.62
C HIS A 24 3.25 3.56 -0.40
N ARG A 25 2.90 3.74 -1.69
CA ARG A 25 3.40 2.88 -2.77
C ARG A 25 4.90 2.99 -2.95
N ALA A 26 5.42 4.22 -2.96
CA ALA A 26 6.85 4.47 -3.03
C ALA A 26 7.62 3.80 -1.89
N LEU A 27 7.16 3.95 -0.64
CA LEU A 27 7.75 3.30 0.53
C LEU A 27 7.85 1.79 0.36
N ILE A 28 6.75 1.16 -0.05
CA ILE A 28 6.68 -0.31 -0.22
C ILE A 28 7.56 -0.75 -1.40
N ILE A 29 7.44 -0.13 -2.57
CA ILE A 29 8.24 -0.49 -3.73
C ILE A 29 9.74 -0.40 -3.40
N LEU A 30 10.19 0.74 -2.83
CA LEU A 30 11.59 0.91 -2.48
C LEU A 30 12.08 -0.14 -1.48
N SER A 31 11.24 -0.52 -0.49
CA SER A 31 11.63 -1.55 0.48
C SER A 31 11.88 -2.92 -0.15
N LEU A 32 11.31 -3.18 -1.33
CA LEU A 32 11.46 -4.44 -2.07
C LEU A 32 12.65 -4.40 -3.04
N LEU A 33 13.12 -3.20 -3.47
CA LEU A 33 14.31 -3.07 -4.31
C LEU A 33 15.59 -3.41 -3.54
N ASN A 34 16.62 -3.91 -4.22
CA ASN A 34 17.87 -4.33 -3.58
C ASN A 34 18.62 -3.17 -2.92
N ASN A 35 18.76 -2.04 -3.63
CA ASN A 35 19.52 -0.87 -3.17
C ASN A 35 18.62 0.27 -2.66
N CYS A 36 17.31 0.03 -2.57
CA CYS A 36 16.31 0.99 -2.10
C CYS A 36 16.29 2.34 -2.85
N GLY A 37 16.21 3.49 -2.15
CA GLY A 37 16.15 4.81 -2.80
C GLY A 37 15.62 5.93 -1.91
N LYS A 38 15.12 7.00 -2.55
CA LYS A 38 14.58 8.17 -1.85
C LYS A 38 13.17 8.49 -2.32
N ILE A 39 12.41 9.11 -1.44
CA ILE A 39 11.09 9.69 -1.75
C ILE A 39 11.21 11.19 -1.50
N ILE A 40 11.09 11.97 -2.55
CA ILE A 40 11.17 13.43 -2.54
C ILE A 40 9.74 13.96 -2.43
N ASN A 41 9.51 14.97 -1.62
CA ASN A 41 8.20 15.55 -1.32
C ASN A 41 7.17 14.51 -0.83
N PRO A 42 7.48 13.65 0.15
CA PRO A 42 6.52 12.68 0.66
C PRO A 42 5.38 13.36 1.41
N SER A 43 4.20 12.74 1.41
CA SER A 43 3.14 13.09 2.37
C SER A 43 3.51 12.48 3.73
N ILE A 44 3.86 13.31 4.70
CA ILE A 44 4.18 12.90 6.07
C ILE A 44 2.91 13.05 6.91
N CYS A 45 2.29 11.92 7.25
CA CYS A 45 1.11 11.84 8.09
C CYS A 45 1.13 10.54 8.91
N GLU A 46 0.21 10.39 9.84
CA GLU A 46 0.12 9.22 10.71
C GLU A 46 0.07 7.89 9.94
N ASP A 47 -0.70 7.84 8.84
CA ASP A 47 -0.80 6.65 8.00
C ASP A 47 0.55 6.26 7.35
N THR A 48 1.27 7.22 6.76
CA THR A 48 2.56 6.96 6.11
C THR A 48 3.65 6.62 7.12
N ILE A 49 3.62 7.25 8.30
CA ILE A 49 4.48 6.89 9.43
C ILE A 49 4.20 5.47 9.90
N THR A 50 2.94 5.03 9.91
CA THR A 50 2.59 3.64 10.23
C THR A 50 3.19 2.65 9.23
N THR A 51 3.15 2.97 7.92
CA THR A 51 3.83 2.15 6.90
C THR A 51 5.33 2.08 7.16
N MET A 52 5.98 3.21 7.47
CA MET A 52 7.41 3.24 7.82
C MET A 52 7.72 2.36 9.04
N LYS A 53 6.90 2.42 10.10
CA LYS A 53 7.06 1.55 11.29
C LYS A 53 6.97 0.07 10.92
N TYR A 54 6.05 -0.31 10.04
CA TYR A 54 5.92 -1.68 9.57
C TYR A 54 7.13 -2.14 8.77
N LEU A 55 7.60 -1.31 7.83
CA LEU A 55 8.80 -1.58 7.05
C LEU A 55 10.05 -1.66 7.95
N ASN A 56 10.17 -0.78 8.94
CA ASN A 56 11.27 -0.81 9.91
C ASN A 56 11.26 -2.11 10.74
N ALA A 57 10.07 -2.60 11.12
CA ALA A 57 9.94 -3.89 11.80
C ALA A 57 10.40 -5.07 10.91
N MET A 58 10.29 -4.93 9.58
CA MET A 58 10.78 -5.90 8.60
C MET A 58 12.29 -5.77 8.29
N GLY A 59 13.02 -4.89 8.98
CA GLY A 59 14.47 -4.68 8.75
C GLY A 59 14.81 -3.60 7.72
N VAL A 60 13.81 -2.89 7.21
CA VAL A 60 14.04 -1.71 6.35
C VAL A 60 14.33 -0.50 7.24
N LYS A 61 15.30 0.31 6.89
CA LYS A 61 15.60 1.57 7.57
C LYS A 61 14.98 2.74 6.78
N THR A 62 14.10 3.52 7.44
CA THR A 62 13.49 4.72 6.88
C THR A 62 13.89 5.95 7.70
N ILE A 63 14.38 7.01 7.04
CA ILE A 63 14.82 8.24 7.69
C ILE A 63 14.15 9.42 6.98
N ILE A 64 13.58 10.35 7.76
CA ILE A 64 12.98 11.59 7.24
C ILE A 64 13.91 12.74 7.52
N GLU A 65 14.38 13.41 6.47
CA GLU A 65 15.22 14.60 6.57
C GLU A 65 14.91 15.56 5.40
N ASN A 66 14.73 16.84 5.69
CA ASN A 66 14.56 17.90 4.68
C ASN A 66 13.50 17.59 3.61
N ASN A 67 12.31 17.13 4.05
CA ASN A 67 11.20 16.73 3.17
C ASN A 67 11.56 15.59 2.18
N VAL A 68 12.46 14.71 2.60
CA VAL A 68 12.86 13.51 1.88
C VAL A 68 12.80 12.31 2.82
N ILE A 69 12.24 11.19 2.37
CA ILE A 69 12.38 9.89 3.05
C ILE A 69 13.47 9.10 2.34
N THR A 70 14.52 8.75 3.06
CA THR A 70 15.53 7.79 2.58
C THR A 70 15.13 6.40 3.04
N VAL A 71 15.03 5.46 2.10
CA VAL A 71 14.73 4.04 2.34
C VAL A 71 15.98 3.22 2.05
N SER A 72 16.39 2.38 2.97
CA SER A 72 17.56 1.49 2.82
C SER A 72 17.35 0.19 3.59
N LYS A 73 18.03 -0.88 3.19
CA LYS A 73 18.09 -2.14 3.93
C LYS A 73 19.49 -2.73 3.84
N GLN A 74 19.91 -3.45 4.87
CA GLN A 74 21.25 -4.07 4.94
C GLN A 74 21.21 -5.58 4.73
N SER A 75 20.04 -6.18 4.82
CA SER A 75 19.83 -7.64 4.72
C SER A 75 18.49 -7.94 4.04
N GLU A 76 18.18 -9.20 3.92
CA GLU A 76 16.84 -9.67 3.54
C GLU A 76 15.78 -9.20 4.55
N LEU A 77 14.54 -9.12 4.09
CA LEU A 77 13.41 -8.77 4.95
C LEU A 77 13.16 -9.89 5.97
N ILE A 78 12.84 -9.51 7.18
CA ILE A 78 12.55 -10.42 8.29
C ILE A 78 11.07 -10.38 8.67
N ASN A 79 10.54 -11.53 9.11
CA ASN A 79 9.20 -11.60 9.71
C ASN A 79 9.30 -11.15 11.19
N PRO A 80 8.75 -10.00 11.58
CA PRO A 80 8.73 -9.63 12.99
C PRO A 80 7.78 -10.56 13.77
N SER A 81 8.03 -10.78 15.05
CA SER A 81 7.12 -11.55 15.92
C SER A 81 5.69 -11.00 15.87
N PHE A 82 5.57 -9.67 15.80
CA PHE A 82 4.33 -8.96 15.49
C PHE A 82 4.66 -7.57 14.91
N PHE A 83 3.77 -7.07 14.04
CA PHE A 83 3.85 -5.70 13.55
C PHE A 83 3.41 -4.72 14.63
N PRO A 84 4.06 -3.54 14.74
CA PRO A 84 3.73 -2.51 15.73
C PRO A 84 2.25 -2.13 15.73
N TYR A 85 1.76 -1.69 16.90
CA TYR A 85 0.37 -1.28 17.08
C TYR A 85 -0.06 -0.22 16.05
N ASN A 86 -1.23 -0.46 15.46
CA ASN A 86 -1.87 0.42 14.49
C ASN A 86 -3.34 0.63 14.88
N ASP A 87 -3.72 1.89 15.04
CA ASP A 87 -5.08 2.26 15.40
C ASP A 87 -5.95 2.60 14.17
N ASN A 88 -5.39 3.22 13.13
CA ASN A 88 -6.17 3.89 12.11
C ASN A 88 -5.85 3.51 10.66
N SER A 89 -4.62 3.11 10.33
CA SER A 89 -4.18 2.98 8.96
C SER A 89 -4.53 1.63 8.32
N CYS A 90 -5.74 1.53 7.74
CA CYS A 90 -6.09 0.39 6.89
C CYS A 90 -5.20 0.29 5.64
N THR A 91 -4.78 1.43 5.08
CA THR A 91 -3.97 1.47 3.87
C THR A 91 -2.66 0.74 4.06
N SER A 92 -1.96 0.98 5.18
CA SER A 92 -0.70 0.31 5.51
C SER A 92 -0.85 -1.21 5.52
N ILE A 93 -1.90 -1.72 6.18
CA ILE A 93 -2.16 -3.16 6.27
C ILE A 93 -2.54 -3.72 4.89
N ARG A 94 -3.55 -3.16 4.22
CA ARG A 94 -4.06 -3.72 2.97
C ARG A 94 -3.03 -3.77 1.85
N LEU A 95 -2.12 -2.79 1.79
CA LEU A 95 -1.05 -2.80 0.80
C LEU A 95 0.05 -3.80 1.16
N LEU A 96 0.35 -4.00 2.46
CA LEU A 96 1.43 -4.89 2.89
C LEU A 96 0.99 -6.35 3.04
N LEU A 97 -0.27 -6.66 3.34
CA LEU A 97 -0.73 -8.02 3.56
C LEU A 97 -0.35 -9.01 2.46
N PRO A 98 -0.57 -8.73 1.15
CA PRO A 98 -0.14 -9.63 0.10
C PRO A 98 1.35 -9.90 0.11
N ILE A 99 2.16 -8.89 0.42
CA ILE A 99 3.62 -8.95 0.42
C ILE A 99 4.12 -9.78 1.60
N VAL A 100 3.66 -9.49 2.82
CA VAL A 100 4.13 -10.17 4.03
C VAL A 100 3.70 -11.64 4.03
N THR A 101 2.49 -11.96 3.55
CA THR A 101 2.02 -13.34 3.45
C THR A 101 2.70 -14.11 2.31
N GLU A 102 3.16 -13.44 1.25
CA GLU A 102 4.00 -14.05 0.22
C GLU A 102 5.41 -14.35 0.71
N LEU A 103 6.02 -13.42 1.45
CA LEU A 103 7.39 -13.57 1.94
C LEU A 103 7.50 -14.53 3.14
N PHE A 104 6.51 -14.52 4.03
CA PHE A 104 6.60 -15.16 5.35
C PHE A 104 5.51 -16.21 5.61
N THR A 105 4.61 -16.45 4.67
CA THR A 105 3.42 -17.30 4.77
C THR A 105 2.36 -16.81 5.77
N GLU A 106 2.76 -16.24 6.89
CA GLU A 106 1.89 -15.66 7.92
C GLU A 106 2.49 -14.39 8.52
N ALA A 107 1.64 -13.55 9.11
CA ALA A 107 2.05 -12.33 9.80
C ALA A 107 1.08 -11.99 10.95
N ASN A 108 1.63 -11.45 12.05
CA ASN A 108 0.89 -11.03 13.21
C ASN A 108 0.82 -9.50 13.29
N PHE A 109 -0.38 -8.94 13.39
CA PHE A 109 -0.62 -7.51 13.52
C PHE A 109 -1.28 -7.18 14.85
N LEU A 110 -0.71 -6.23 15.57
CA LEU A 110 -1.35 -5.65 16.75
C LEU A 110 -2.16 -4.42 16.32
N ILE A 111 -3.48 -4.49 16.40
CA ILE A 111 -4.37 -3.46 15.87
C ILE A 111 -5.47 -3.08 16.86
N SER A 112 -6.16 -1.95 16.62
CA SER A 112 -7.38 -1.62 17.36
C SER A 112 -8.58 -2.45 16.86
N GLU A 113 -9.57 -2.62 17.72
CA GLU A 113 -10.85 -3.26 17.37
C GLU A 113 -11.53 -2.53 16.20
N LYS A 114 -11.55 -1.21 16.22
CA LYS A 114 -12.07 -0.38 15.12
C LYS A 114 -11.36 -0.64 13.77
N LEU A 115 -10.04 -0.83 13.79
CA LEU A 115 -9.30 -1.14 12.58
C LEU A 115 -9.60 -2.55 12.09
N PHE A 116 -9.75 -3.52 12.99
CA PHE A 116 -10.14 -4.89 12.65
C PHE A 116 -11.51 -4.92 11.97
N GLU A 117 -12.53 -4.24 12.50
CA GLU A 117 -13.85 -4.12 11.87
C GLU A 117 -13.75 -3.53 10.44
N ARG A 118 -12.93 -2.50 10.23
CA ARG A 118 -12.73 -1.89 8.92
C ARG A 118 -12.03 -2.83 7.93
N LEU A 119 -11.17 -3.72 8.38
CA LEU A 119 -10.52 -4.73 7.54
C LEU A 119 -11.50 -5.83 7.14
N THR A 120 -12.25 -6.38 8.08
CA THR A 120 -13.24 -7.44 7.83
C THR A 120 -14.39 -6.96 6.95
N ASN A 121 -14.87 -5.73 7.16
CA ASN A 121 -15.92 -5.12 6.31
C ASN A 121 -15.49 -4.91 4.85
N THR A 122 -14.20 -5.06 4.52
CA THR A 122 -13.67 -4.92 3.17
C THR A 122 -13.19 -6.24 2.57
N ASN A 123 -13.81 -7.34 2.93
CA ASN A 123 -13.58 -8.67 2.37
C ASN A 123 -12.17 -9.23 2.64
N LEU A 124 -11.61 -9.02 3.84
CA LEU A 124 -10.33 -9.62 4.25
C LEU A 124 -10.32 -11.13 4.02
N GLU A 125 -11.41 -11.80 4.37
CA GLU A 125 -11.63 -13.25 4.23
C GLU A 125 -11.63 -13.73 2.77
N SER A 126 -11.85 -12.85 1.81
CA SER A 126 -11.77 -13.20 0.39
C SER A 126 -10.34 -13.45 -0.08
N TYR A 127 -9.36 -12.86 0.59
CA TYR A 127 -7.95 -12.84 0.16
C TYR A 127 -7.02 -13.62 1.07
N PHE A 128 -7.38 -13.73 2.37
CA PHE A 128 -6.53 -14.30 3.40
C PHE A 128 -7.32 -15.19 4.34
N ASP A 129 -6.66 -16.22 4.86
CA ASP A 129 -7.11 -16.90 6.05
C ASP A 129 -6.62 -16.10 7.27
N TYR A 130 -7.45 -15.98 8.30
CA TYR A 130 -7.05 -15.23 9.48
C TYR A 130 -7.65 -15.78 10.77
N GLN A 131 -6.95 -15.55 11.86
CA GLN A 131 -7.39 -15.77 13.22
C GLN A 131 -7.16 -14.50 14.02
N PHE A 132 -7.92 -14.31 15.09
CA PHE A 132 -7.71 -13.16 15.96
C PHE A 132 -7.98 -13.51 17.42
N SER A 133 -7.33 -12.76 18.32
CA SER A 133 -7.60 -12.78 19.76
C SER A 133 -7.75 -11.36 20.29
N SER A 134 -8.80 -11.15 21.08
CA SER A 134 -8.99 -9.87 21.77
C SER A 134 -8.01 -9.76 22.93
N LEU A 135 -7.42 -8.60 23.08
CA LEU A 135 -6.50 -8.23 24.15
C LEU A 135 -7.11 -7.11 25.01
N GLU A 136 -6.48 -6.78 26.11
CA GLU A 136 -6.86 -5.64 26.94
C GLU A 136 -6.79 -4.31 26.16
N ASN A 137 -7.55 -3.30 26.59
CA ASN A 137 -7.59 -1.95 26.02
C ASN A 137 -8.03 -1.89 24.55
N ASN A 138 -9.04 -2.67 24.17
CA ASN A 138 -9.62 -2.72 22.81
C ASN A 138 -8.58 -2.99 21.71
N LYS A 139 -7.61 -3.83 22.02
CA LYS A 139 -6.60 -4.29 21.07
C LYS A 139 -6.92 -5.70 20.59
N ILE A 140 -6.51 -5.97 19.38
CA ILE A 140 -6.65 -7.28 18.72
C ILE A 140 -5.28 -7.71 18.21
N MET A 141 -4.90 -8.94 18.49
CA MET A 141 -3.85 -9.64 17.76
C MET A 141 -4.49 -10.34 16.58
N LEU A 142 -4.18 -9.89 15.38
CA LEU A 142 -4.64 -10.45 14.13
C LEU A 142 -3.51 -11.26 13.48
N ASN A 143 -3.67 -12.58 13.38
CA ASN A 143 -2.82 -13.45 12.58
C ASN A 143 -3.44 -13.60 11.19
N VAL A 144 -2.67 -13.34 10.14
CA VAL A 144 -3.09 -13.46 8.75
C VAL A 144 -2.18 -14.43 8.02
N GLN A 145 -2.78 -15.33 7.25
CA GLN A 145 -2.08 -16.37 6.50
C GLN A 145 -2.43 -16.28 5.02
N LYS A 146 -1.49 -16.74 4.18
CA LYS A 146 -1.68 -16.83 2.75
C LYS A 146 -2.72 -17.89 2.40
N LYS A 147 -3.71 -17.54 1.58
CA LYS A 147 -4.59 -18.53 0.98
C LYS A 147 -3.89 -19.39 -0.07
N ALA A 148 -4.24 -20.66 -0.12
CA ALA A 148 -3.66 -21.63 -1.06
C ALA A 148 -3.94 -21.25 -2.53
N GLN A 149 -5.10 -20.66 -2.80
CA GLN A 149 -5.49 -20.17 -4.14
C GLN A 149 -5.79 -18.68 -4.08
N LEU A 150 -5.17 -17.90 -4.98
CA LEU A 150 -5.51 -16.49 -5.14
C LEU A 150 -6.87 -16.41 -5.87
N PRO A 151 -7.87 -15.82 -5.24
CA PRO A 151 -9.17 -15.61 -5.86
C PRO A 151 -9.08 -14.52 -6.94
N TYR A 152 -10.17 -14.32 -7.68
CA TYR A 152 -10.36 -13.08 -8.42
C TYR A 152 -10.25 -11.90 -7.46
N LEU A 153 -9.46 -10.89 -7.84
CA LEU A 153 -9.30 -9.69 -7.05
C LEU A 153 -10.53 -8.80 -7.23
N LYS A 154 -11.36 -8.73 -6.22
CA LYS A 154 -12.57 -7.91 -6.19
C LYS A 154 -12.22 -6.45 -5.97
N LEU A 155 -12.83 -5.56 -6.77
CA LEU A 155 -12.56 -4.11 -6.73
C LEU A 155 -13.70 -3.30 -6.07
N GLU A 156 -14.84 -3.93 -5.77
CA GLU A 156 -16.07 -3.24 -5.33
C GLU A 156 -15.92 -2.42 -4.04
N LYS A 157 -15.32 -3.00 -2.99
CA LYS A 157 -15.24 -2.32 -1.68
C LYS A 157 -13.96 -1.53 -1.50
N THR A 158 -12.86 -2.01 -2.06
CA THR A 158 -11.56 -1.34 -2.01
C THR A 158 -10.59 -1.89 -3.05
N SER A 159 -9.86 -1.02 -3.71
CA SER A 159 -8.76 -1.41 -4.62
C SER A 159 -7.41 -1.59 -3.90
N GLN A 160 -7.35 -1.38 -2.57
CA GLN A 160 -6.09 -1.41 -1.84
C GLN A 160 -5.48 -2.81 -1.74
N TYR A 161 -6.28 -3.86 -1.53
CA TYR A 161 -5.77 -5.24 -1.59
C TYR A 161 -5.24 -5.58 -2.99
N ALA A 162 -6.00 -5.22 -4.04
CA ALA A 162 -5.58 -5.40 -5.42
C ALA A 162 -4.26 -4.66 -5.72
N SER A 163 -4.10 -3.43 -5.23
CA SER A 163 -2.83 -2.69 -5.30
C SER A 163 -1.70 -3.43 -4.58
N GLY A 164 -1.96 -3.97 -3.40
CA GLY A 164 -0.98 -4.76 -2.63
C GLY A 164 -0.54 -6.02 -3.40
N PHE A 165 -1.48 -6.72 -4.05
CA PHE A 165 -1.13 -7.86 -4.91
C PHE A 165 -0.29 -7.44 -6.12
N LEU A 166 -0.60 -6.31 -6.79
CA LEU A 166 0.24 -5.81 -7.88
C LEU A 166 1.67 -5.46 -7.42
N LEU A 167 1.85 -5.00 -6.19
CA LEU A 167 3.17 -4.71 -5.64
C LEU A 167 4.06 -5.96 -5.52
N LEU A 168 3.49 -7.17 -5.49
CA LEU A 168 4.25 -8.43 -5.58
C LEU A 168 5.06 -8.55 -6.87
N SER A 169 4.71 -7.80 -7.91
CA SER A 169 5.43 -7.80 -9.20
C SER A 169 6.89 -7.39 -9.06
N VAL A 170 7.25 -6.66 -8.00
CA VAL A 170 8.65 -6.34 -7.69
C VAL A 170 9.44 -7.61 -7.31
N LEU A 171 8.78 -8.56 -6.66
CA LEU A 171 9.41 -9.81 -6.19
C LEU A 171 9.45 -10.89 -7.27
N LYS A 172 8.40 -10.97 -8.11
CA LYS A 172 8.24 -12.04 -9.11
C LYS A 172 7.27 -11.66 -10.22
N ASN A 173 7.41 -12.28 -11.38
CA ASN A 173 6.40 -12.25 -12.43
C ASN A 173 5.10 -12.83 -11.88
N SER A 174 4.00 -12.18 -12.18
CA SER A 174 2.70 -12.55 -11.60
C SER A 174 1.56 -12.37 -12.62
N LYS A 175 0.47 -13.10 -12.37
CA LYS A 175 -0.76 -13.00 -13.15
C LYS A 175 -1.91 -12.74 -12.17
N PHE A 176 -2.67 -11.69 -12.42
CA PHE A 176 -3.81 -11.28 -11.62
C PHE A 176 -5.07 -11.21 -12.48
N ASN A 177 -6.19 -11.69 -11.94
CA ASN A 177 -7.50 -11.56 -12.58
C ASN A 177 -8.37 -10.64 -11.71
N PHE A 178 -8.93 -9.61 -12.32
CA PHE A 178 -9.84 -8.67 -11.68
C PHE A 178 -11.26 -8.89 -12.16
N ASP A 179 -12.23 -8.75 -11.27
CA ASP A 179 -13.67 -8.85 -11.55
C ASP A 179 -14.28 -7.57 -12.18
N SER A 180 -13.48 -6.85 -12.96
CA SER A 180 -13.89 -5.59 -13.58
C SER A 180 -13.16 -5.38 -14.90
N ILE A 181 -13.83 -4.75 -15.86
CA ILE A 181 -13.23 -4.29 -17.12
C ILE A 181 -12.43 -3.00 -16.93
N THR A 182 -12.83 -2.18 -15.97
CA THR A 182 -12.20 -0.88 -15.70
C THR A 182 -11.38 -0.96 -14.42
N LEU A 183 -10.09 -0.65 -14.55
CA LEU A 183 -9.20 -0.56 -13.38
C LEU A 183 -9.39 0.80 -12.69
N PRO A 184 -9.63 0.82 -11.36
CA PRO A 184 -9.80 2.07 -10.60
C PRO A 184 -8.53 2.92 -10.61
N SER A 185 -8.68 4.25 -10.49
CA SER A 185 -7.57 5.19 -10.49
C SER A 185 -6.45 4.84 -9.50
N TYR A 186 -6.80 4.40 -8.29
CA TYR A 186 -5.81 3.97 -7.29
C TYR A 186 -5.00 2.73 -7.68
N LEU A 187 -5.57 1.85 -8.52
CA LEU A 187 -4.84 0.72 -9.08
C LEU A 187 -3.90 1.18 -10.20
N LEU A 188 -4.36 2.10 -11.05
CA LEU A 188 -3.53 2.73 -12.09
C LEU A 188 -2.34 3.48 -11.49
N MET A 189 -2.51 4.17 -10.35
CA MET A 189 -1.38 4.75 -9.59
C MET A 189 -0.33 3.70 -9.20
N THR A 190 -0.75 2.48 -8.88
CA THR A 190 0.18 1.40 -8.55
C THR A 190 0.94 0.93 -9.79
N ILE A 191 0.24 0.79 -10.92
CA ILE A 191 0.85 0.44 -12.22
C ILE A 191 1.89 1.50 -12.61
N ASP A 192 1.52 2.78 -12.59
CA ASP A 192 2.42 3.90 -12.91
C ASP A 192 3.75 3.85 -12.11
N TYR A 193 3.66 3.61 -10.81
CA TYR A 193 4.86 3.53 -9.97
C TYR A 193 5.69 2.27 -10.19
N LEU A 194 5.05 1.16 -10.53
CA LEU A 194 5.72 -0.09 -10.88
C LEU A 194 6.43 0.02 -12.24
N GLU A 195 5.83 0.70 -13.22
CA GLU A 195 6.47 0.98 -14.51
C GLU A 195 7.74 1.83 -14.35
N LYS A 196 7.71 2.83 -13.46
CA LYS A 196 8.88 3.67 -13.15
C LYS A 196 10.08 2.87 -12.63
N VAL A 197 9.85 1.70 -12.03
CA VAL A 197 10.93 0.82 -11.55
C VAL A 197 11.21 -0.36 -12.48
N GLY A 198 10.65 -0.35 -13.69
CA GLY A 198 10.97 -1.32 -14.74
C GLY A 198 10.06 -2.56 -14.79
N ILE A 199 8.94 -2.56 -14.08
CA ILE A 199 7.91 -3.58 -14.27
C ILE A 199 7.15 -3.29 -15.56
N THR A 200 6.95 -4.32 -16.37
CA THR A 200 6.13 -4.23 -17.58
C THR A 200 4.82 -5.00 -17.42
N PHE A 201 3.78 -4.54 -18.10
CA PHE A 201 2.43 -5.04 -17.97
C PHE A 201 1.86 -5.46 -19.31
N ASP A 202 1.14 -6.59 -19.31
CA ASP A 202 0.25 -7.00 -20.39
C ASP A 202 -1.17 -7.06 -19.82
N ILE A 203 -2.06 -6.18 -20.30
CA ILE A 203 -3.41 -5.99 -19.82
C ILE A 203 -4.41 -6.52 -20.83
N ILE A 204 -5.06 -7.62 -20.51
CA ILE A 204 -6.01 -8.31 -21.38
C ILE A 204 -7.42 -8.11 -20.81
N LYS A 205 -8.29 -7.45 -21.58
CA LYS A 205 -9.69 -7.24 -21.21
C LYS A 205 -10.57 -8.31 -21.84
N ALA A 206 -11.45 -8.89 -21.04
CA ALA A 206 -12.51 -9.80 -21.46
C ALA A 206 -13.88 -9.19 -21.14
N GLU A 207 -14.99 -9.90 -21.40
CA GLU A 207 -16.35 -9.35 -21.26
C GLU A 207 -16.62 -8.65 -19.91
N ASN A 208 -16.24 -9.27 -18.80
CA ASN A 208 -16.50 -8.75 -17.44
C ASN A 208 -15.27 -8.76 -16.54
N THR A 209 -14.08 -9.02 -17.08
CA THR A 209 -12.87 -9.19 -16.30
C THR A 209 -11.68 -8.54 -16.99
N THR A 210 -10.68 -8.20 -16.19
CA THR A 210 -9.37 -7.78 -16.70
C THR A 210 -8.30 -8.72 -16.13
N GLN A 211 -7.47 -9.29 -16.99
CA GLN A 211 -6.26 -9.98 -16.60
C GLN A 211 -5.06 -9.05 -16.74
N VAL A 212 -4.22 -9.02 -15.74
CA VAL A 212 -2.97 -8.26 -15.72
C VAL A 212 -1.82 -9.24 -15.50
N ASN A 213 -0.98 -9.40 -16.49
CA ASN A 213 0.29 -10.12 -16.37
C ASN A 213 1.40 -9.11 -16.10
N THR A 214 2.33 -9.44 -15.22
CA THR A 214 3.42 -8.55 -14.82
C THR A 214 4.76 -9.24 -15.00
N TYR A 215 5.75 -8.47 -15.46
CA TYR A 215 7.10 -8.97 -15.73
C TYR A 215 8.14 -8.02 -15.12
N ASN A 216 9.09 -8.57 -14.37
CA ASN A 216 10.14 -7.82 -13.68
C ASN A 216 11.55 -8.01 -14.27
N TYR A 217 11.63 -8.37 -15.55
CA TYR A 217 12.91 -8.61 -16.23
C TYR A 217 13.84 -7.40 -16.29
N ASN A 218 13.25 -6.20 -16.28
CA ASN A 218 13.97 -4.93 -16.36
C ASN A 218 13.98 -4.18 -15.02
N LEU A 219 13.70 -4.88 -13.91
CA LEU A 219 13.62 -4.27 -12.58
C LEU A 219 14.94 -3.58 -12.24
N ILE A 220 14.85 -2.30 -11.88
CA ILE A 220 15.99 -1.52 -11.40
C ILE A 220 16.22 -1.73 -9.91
N ASN A 221 17.47 -1.59 -9.48
CA ASN A 221 17.84 -1.85 -8.07
C ASN A 221 17.68 -0.63 -7.15
N TYR A 222 17.59 0.58 -7.72
CA TYR A 222 17.55 1.84 -7.00
C TYR A 222 16.69 2.85 -7.74
N TYR A 223 15.83 3.58 -7.02
CA TYR A 223 15.01 4.64 -7.63
C TYR A 223 14.74 5.79 -6.66
N ASN A 224 14.54 6.99 -7.20
CA ASN A 224 14.07 8.14 -6.45
C ASN A 224 12.69 8.56 -6.95
N PHE A 225 11.67 8.37 -6.13
CA PHE A 225 10.34 8.86 -6.41
C PHE A 225 10.21 10.35 -6.05
N ASN A 226 9.64 11.15 -6.94
CA ASN A 226 9.12 12.46 -6.59
C ASN A 226 7.60 12.36 -6.47
N VAL A 227 7.07 12.62 -5.27
CA VAL A 227 5.63 12.47 -4.99
C VAL A 227 4.88 13.67 -5.52
N GLU A 228 3.88 13.41 -6.35
CA GLU A 228 3.02 14.40 -6.96
C GLU A 228 1.98 14.96 -5.97
N GLY A 229 1.39 16.09 -6.31
CA GLY A 229 0.27 16.66 -5.56
C GLY A 229 -0.96 15.75 -5.57
N ASP A 230 -1.75 15.81 -4.52
CA ASP A 230 -2.99 15.05 -4.40
C ASP A 230 -4.17 15.84 -4.99
N TYR A 231 -4.47 15.58 -6.27
CA TYR A 231 -5.57 16.24 -6.96
C TYR A 231 -6.94 15.97 -6.32
N SER A 232 -7.11 14.85 -5.62
CA SER A 232 -8.38 14.53 -4.93
C SER A 232 -8.63 15.41 -3.71
N LEU A 233 -7.56 15.88 -3.07
CA LEU A 233 -7.64 16.81 -1.95
C LEU A 233 -7.79 18.29 -2.40
N MET A 234 -7.35 18.62 -3.61
CA MET A 234 -7.48 19.96 -4.16
C MET A 234 -8.90 20.27 -4.66
N ALA A 235 -9.71 19.26 -4.92
CA ALA A 235 -11.09 19.41 -5.41
C ALA A 235 -12.11 19.65 -4.28
N ASN A 236 -11.69 19.61 -3.01
CA ASN A 236 -12.48 19.87 -1.82
C ASN A 236 -12.04 21.21 -1.19
#